data_c4a047cc16816f84f6f6bbd198ad43d0
#
_entry.id   c4a047cc16816f84f6f6bbd198ad43d0
#
_cell.length_a   1.000
_cell.length_b   1.000
_cell.length_c   1.000
_cell.angle_alpha   90.00
_cell.angle_beta   90.00
_cell.angle_gamma   90.00
#
_symmetry.space_group_name_H-M   'P 1'
#
loop_
_entity.id
_entity.type
_entity.pdbx_description
1 polymer ?
#
loop_
_entity_poly.entity_id
_entity_poly.type
_entity_poly.pdbx_seq_one_letter_code
_entity_poly.pdbx_strand_id
1 'polypeptide(L)'
;MASEANPSSHVALFRGKEIRKSLHKNEWWFVISDVISALTDSVQPAGYIKDMRRRDSELNKGWGQIATPLSVQTSGGPQNLNCANTEGIFRIIQSIPSPKAEPFKKWLAKVGYERIQEIEDPEIAIAITPS
;
A
#
# COMPACT_ATOMS: atom_id res chain seq x y z
N MET A 1 13.74 19.81 10.56
CA MET A 1 12.87 19.37 11.64
C MET A 1 12.22 18.07 11.31
N ALA A 2 12.21 17.22 12.28
CA ALA A 2 11.54 15.93 12.08
C ALA A 2 10.07 16.10 11.75
N SER A 3 9.51 17.25 12.07
CA SER A 3 8.12 17.54 11.81
C SER A 3 7.75 17.50 10.35
N GLU A 4 8.74 17.53 9.46
CA GLU A 4 8.44 17.46 8.04
C GLU A 4 7.96 16.10 7.62
N ALA A 5 8.35 15.06 8.35
CA ALA A 5 7.89 13.74 8.01
C ALA A 5 6.40 13.63 8.30
N ASN A 6 5.65 13.09 7.34
CA ASN A 6 4.24 12.82 7.55
C ASN A 6 4.12 11.67 8.54
N PRO A 7 3.60 11.91 9.76
CA PRO A 7 3.54 10.84 10.76
C PRO A 7 2.63 9.68 10.37
N SER A 8 1.77 9.87 9.38
CA SER A 8 0.91 8.80 8.89
C SER A 8 1.60 7.94 7.85
N SER A 9 2.75 8.38 7.33
CA SER A 9 3.46 7.65 6.28
C SER A 9 4.44 6.66 6.87
N HIS A 10 4.42 5.44 6.36
CA HIS A 10 5.29 4.37 6.80
C HIS A 10 5.71 3.54 5.60
N VAL A 11 6.64 2.63 5.82
CA VAL A 11 7.11 1.72 4.78
C VAL A 11 7.01 0.30 5.31
N ALA A 12 6.45 -0.59 4.50
CA ALA A 12 6.48 -2.01 4.78
C ALA A 12 7.35 -2.70 3.73
N LEU A 13 7.91 -3.85 4.07
CA LEU A 13 8.79 -4.57 3.16
C LEU A 13 8.17 -5.88 2.73
N PHE A 14 8.13 -6.09 1.41
CA PHE A 14 7.75 -7.37 0.84
C PHE A 14 8.93 -7.92 0.05
N ARG A 15 9.58 -8.93 0.60
CA ARG A 15 10.75 -9.57 -0.04
C ARG A 15 11.80 -8.53 -0.45
N GLY A 16 12.06 -7.58 0.45
CA GLY A 16 13.04 -6.54 0.20
C GLY A 16 12.57 -5.36 -0.60
N LYS A 17 11.35 -5.41 -1.12
CA LYS A 17 10.78 -4.28 -1.85
C LYS A 17 10.01 -3.38 -0.90
N GLU A 18 10.22 -2.09 -1.02
CA GLU A 18 9.55 -1.11 -0.16
C GLU A 18 8.16 -0.79 -0.69
N ILE A 19 7.17 -0.96 0.17
CA ILE A 19 5.80 -0.60 -0.13
C ILE A 19 5.43 0.53 0.82
N ARG A 20 5.27 1.73 0.29
CA ARG A 20 4.90 2.88 1.11
C ARG A 20 3.42 2.78 1.45
N LYS A 21 3.08 3.15 2.66
CA LYS A 21 1.71 3.10 3.13
C LYS A 21 1.43 4.31 4.01
N SER A 22 0.17 4.67 4.12
CA SER A 22 -0.26 5.82 4.91
C SER A 22 -1.54 5.47 5.63
N LEU A 23 -1.70 6.01 6.83
CA LEU A 23 -2.95 5.86 7.57
C LEU A 23 -3.97 6.86 7.05
N HIS A 24 -5.19 6.38 6.80
CA HIS A 24 -6.29 7.23 6.36
C HIS A 24 -7.58 6.57 6.82
N LYS A 25 -8.37 7.30 7.59
CA LYS A 25 -9.65 6.80 8.13
C LYS A 25 -9.48 5.47 8.87
N ASN A 26 -8.43 5.41 9.69
CA ASN A 26 -8.13 4.25 10.53
C ASN A 26 -7.83 2.97 9.76
N GLU A 27 -7.35 3.08 8.53
CA GLU A 27 -6.87 1.91 7.80
C GLU A 27 -5.59 2.26 7.06
N TRP A 28 -4.85 1.20 6.71
CA TRP A 28 -3.67 1.37 5.91
C TRP A 28 -4.04 1.48 4.43
N TRP A 29 -3.44 2.45 3.76
CA TRP A 29 -3.57 2.65 2.33
C TRP A 29 -2.19 2.52 1.72
N PHE A 30 -2.07 1.69 0.71
CA PHE A 30 -0.79 1.34 0.11
C PHE A 30 -0.62 2.03 -1.23
N VAL A 31 0.59 2.49 -1.52
CA VAL A 31 0.88 3.13 -2.80
C VAL A 31 0.78 2.09 -3.90
N ILE A 32 -0.14 2.31 -4.84
CA ILE A 32 -0.46 1.32 -5.85
C ILE A 32 0.75 1.01 -6.73
N SER A 33 1.50 2.04 -7.14
CA SER A 33 2.67 1.83 -7.99
C SER A 33 3.73 0.96 -7.31
N ASP A 34 3.87 1.08 -5.98
CA ASP A 34 4.82 0.24 -5.26
C ASP A 34 4.40 -1.22 -5.27
N VAL A 35 3.10 -1.45 -5.13
CA VAL A 35 2.55 -2.82 -5.18
C VAL A 35 2.79 -3.43 -6.55
N ILE A 36 2.50 -2.67 -7.60
CA ILE A 36 2.70 -3.14 -8.97
C ILE A 36 4.18 -3.49 -9.20
N SER A 37 5.08 -2.63 -8.77
CA SER A 37 6.51 -2.89 -8.93
C SER A 37 6.94 -4.15 -8.18
N ALA A 38 6.43 -4.34 -6.98
CA ALA A 38 6.79 -5.52 -6.19
C ALA A 38 6.30 -6.82 -6.80
N LEU A 39 5.14 -6.78 -7.45
CA LEU A 39 4.54 -7.99 -8.03
C LEU A 39 5.04 -8.29 -9.43
N THR A 40 5.41 -7.28 -10.20
CA THR A 40 5.72 -7.46 -11.62
C THR A 40 7.16 -7.15 -11.97
N ASP A 41 7.89 -6.53 -11.04
CA ASP A 41 9.23 -5.99 -11.29
C ASP A 41 9.25 -4.97 -12.42
N SER A 42 8.10 -4.37 -12.70
CA SER A 42 7.99 -3.36 -13.75
C SER A 42 8.74 -2.10 -13.34
N VAL A 43 9.51 -1.56 -14.28
CA VAL A 43 10.19 -0.28 -14.07
C VAL A 43 9.29 0.89 -14.43
N GLN A 44 8.12 0.60 -15.01
CA GLN A 44 7.15 1.63 -15.36
C GLN A 44 5.77 1.22 -14.87
N PRO A 45 5.54 1.28 -13.55
CA PRO A 45 4.27 0.82 -13.01
C PRO A 45 3.07 1.59 -13.53
N ALA A 46 3.22 2.89 -13.86
CA ALA A 46 2.10 3.65 -14.41
C ALA A 46 1.62 3.08 -15.73
N GLY A 47 2.54 2.67 -16.59
CA GLY A 47 2.17 2.03 -17.86
C GLY A 47 1.51 0.69 -17.64
N TYR A 48 2.00 -0.07 -16.67
CA TYR A 48 1.39 -1.35 -16.32
C TYR A 48 -0.04 -1.16 -15.85
N ILE A 49 -0.27 -0.18 -14.99
CA ILE A 49 -1.61 0.11 -14.48
C ILE A 49 -2.56 0.48 -15.62
N LYS A 50 -2.09 1.31 -16.54
CA LYS A 50 -2.90 1.72 -17.68
C LYS A 50 -3.31 0.52 -18.53
N ASP A 51 -2.36 -0.37 -18.81
CA ASP A 51 -2.64 -1.59 -19.59
C ASP A 51 -3.58 -2.51 -18.86
N MET A 52 -3.38 -2.67 -17.56
CA MET A 52 -4.22 -3.53 -16.72
C MET A 52 -5.66 -3.06 -16.73
N ARG A 53 -5.86 -1.75 -16.58
CA ARG A 53 -7.20 -1.18 -16.59
C ARG A 53 -7.87 -1.35 -17.95
N ARG A 54 -7.09 -1.27 -19.01
CA ARG A 54 -7.63 -1.46 -20.36
C ARG A 54 -8.06 -2.90 -20.59
N ARG A 55 -7.33 -3.87 -20.00
CA ARG A 55 -7.65 -5.28 -20.16
C ARG A 55 -8.79 -5.76 -19.26
N ASP A 56 -8.97 -5.11 -18.12
CA ASP A 56 -9.94 -5.52 -17.11
C ASP A 56 -10.98 -4.41 -16.96
N SER A 57 -12.09 -4.56 -17.67
CA SER A 57 -13.11 -3.52 -17.69
C SER A 57 -13.79 -3.34 -16.34
N GLU A 58 -13.92 -4.39 -15.55
CA GLU A 58 -14.54 -4.28 -14.24
C GLU A 58 -13.64 -3.50 -13.30
N LEU A 59 -12.34 -3.77 -13.37
CA LEU A 59 -11.38 -3.01 -12.58
C LEU A 59 -11.41 -1.54 -12.98
N ASN A 60 -11.45 -1.28 -14.28
CA ASN A 60 -11.45 0.08 -14.77
C ASN A 60 -12.69 0.85 -14.30
N LYS A 61 -13.85 0.21 -14.32
CA LYS A 61 -15.08 0.84 -13.85
C LYS A 61 -15.02 1.21 -12.39
N GLY A 62 -14.40 0.36 -11.57
CA GLY A 62 -14.30 0.60 -10.14
C GLY A 62 -13.06 1.38 -9.71
N TRP A 63 -12.23 1.79 -10.66
CA TRP A 63 -10.93 2.37 -10.32
C TRP A 63 -11.04 3.59 -9.43
N GLY A 64 -12.00 4.49 -9.69
CA GLY A 64 -12.16 5.69 -8.90
C GLY A 64 -12.54 5.43 -7.45
N GLN A 65 -13.11 4.26 -7.16
CA GLN A 65 -13.44 3.88 -5.80
C GLN A 65 -12.29 3.15 -5.12
N ILE A 66 -11.39 2.58 -5.91
CA ILE A 66 -10.23 1.85 -5.39
C ILE A 66 -9.06 2.80 -5.13
N ALA A 67 -8.76 3.67 -6.07
CA ALA A 67 -7.59 4.53 -6.03
C ALA A 67 -7.94 5.89 -5.44
N THR A 68 -7.23 6.26 -4.38
CA THR A 68 -7.42 7.55 -3.72
C THR A 68 -6.07 8.23 -3.59
N PRO A 69 -5.92 9.47 -4.05
CA PRO A 69 -4.67 10.18 -3.85
C PRO A 69 -4.50 10.58 -2.39
N LEU A 70 -3.38 10.20 -1.81
CA LEU A 70 -3.06 10.51 -0.43
C LEU A 70 -1.66 11.09 -0.36
N SER A 71 -1.43 11.95 0.63
CA SER A 71 -0.10 12.50 0.85
C SER A 71 0.82 11.43 1.39
N VAL A 72 1.92 11.20 0.70
CA VAL A 72 2.91 10.19 1.08
C VAL A 72 4.28 10.84 1.06
N GLN A 73 5.09 10.54 2.06
CA GLN A 73 6.44 11.07 2.14
C GLN A 73 7.32 10.41 1.10
N THR A 74 8.01 11.23 0.32
CA THR A 74 8.96 10.75 -0.68
C THR A 74 10.29 11.43 -0.45
N SER A 75 11.32 11.00 -1.19
CA SER A 75 12.64 11.62 -1.09
C SER A 75 12.61 13.08 -1.50
N GLY A 76 11.65 13.48 -2.33
CA GLY A 76 11.48 14.87 -2.74
C GLY A 76 10.48 15.62 -1.89
N GLY A 77 10.05 15.07 -0.75
CA GLY A 77 9.05 15.68 0.12
C GLY A 77 7.69 15.02 -0.05
N PRO A 78 6.66 15.55 0.62
CA PRO A 78 5.32 14.98 0.50
C PRO A 78 4.78 15.11 -0.92
N GLN A 79 4.16 14.06 -1.41
CA GLN A 79 3.53 14.05 -2.73
C GLN A 79 2.21 13.30 -2.63
N ASN A 80 1.25 13.68 -3.46
CA ASN A 80 0.00 12.93 -3.56
C ASN A 80 0.18 11.77 -4.52
N LEU A 81 0.06 10.57 -3.99
CA LEU A 81 0.20 9.34 -4.77
C LEU A 81 -1.08 8.53 -4.65
N ASN A 82 -1.44 7.84 -5.73
CA ASN A 82 -2.62 6.98 -5.70
C ASN A 82 -2.37 5.79 -4.80
N CYS A 83 -3.26 5.64 -3.83
CA CYS A 83 -3.20 4.57 -2.85
C CYS A 83 -4.52 3.79 -2.87
N ALA A 84 -4.46 2.57 -2.37
CA ALA A 84 -5.66 1.76 -2.18
C ALA A 84 -5.56 1.09 -0.82
N ASN A 85 -6.72 0.89 -0.18
CA ASN A 85 -6.76 0.18 1.09
C ASN A 85 -6.57 -1.31 0.84
N THR A 86 -6.57 -2.09 1.91
CA THR A 86 -6.29 -3.52 1.81
C THR A 86 -7.23 -4.21 0.82
N GLU A 87 -8.52 -3.92 0.89
CA GLU A 87 -9.48 -4.54 -0.02
C GLU A 87 -9.25 -4.12 -1.46
N GLY A 88 -8.92 -2.84 -1.67
CA GLY A 88 -8.62 -2.35 -3.01
C GLY A 88 -7.38 -3.01 -3.60
N ILE A 89 -6.36 -3.20 -2.78
CA ILE A 89 -5.15 -3.88 -3.24
C ILE A 89 -5.45 -5.34 -3.58
N PHE A 90 -6.27 -6.03 -2.77
CA PHE A 90 -6.67 -7.39 -3.11
C PHE A 90 -7.35 -7.44 -4.47
N ARG A 91 -8.20 -6.47 -4.76
CA ARG A 91 -8.87 -6.42 -6.07
C ARG A 91 -7.87 -6.23 -7.20
N ILE A 92 -6.90 -5.35 -7.00
CA ILE A 92 -5.87 -5.10 -8.00
C ILE A 92 -5.04 -6.36 -8.26
N ILE A 93 -4.68 -7.07 -7.19
CA ILE A 93 -3.87 -8.28 -7.32
C ILE A 93 -4.57 -9.33 -8.19
N GLN A 94 -5.90 -9.39 -8.13
CA GLN A 94 -6.64 -10.35 -8.96
C GLN A 94 -6.40 -10.16 -10.45
N SER A 95 -6.02 -8.97 -10.86
CA SER A 95 -5.77 -8.64 -12.26
C SER A 95 -4.32 -8.80 -12.67
N ILE A 96 -3.46 -9.26 -11.74
CA ILE A 96 -2.03 -9.36 -12.00
C ILE A 96 -1.61 -10.82 -12.05
N PRO A 97 -1.25 -11.34 -13.23
CA PRO A 97 -0.80 -12.74 -13.35
C PRO A 97 0.66 -12.87 -12.95
N SER A 98 0.91 -12.91 -11.65
CA SER A 98 2.26 -13.00 -11.12
C SER A 98 2.37 -14.17 -10.15
N PRO A 99 3.48 -14.95 -10.20
CA PRO A 99 3.71 -15.99 -9.21
C PRO A 99 3.89 -15.41 -7.80
N LYS A 100 4.15 -14.11 -7.69
CA LYS A 100 4.28 -13.46 -6.39
C LYS A 100 2.93 -13.08 -5.80
N ALA A 101 1.82 -13.25 -6.54
CA ALA A 101 0.51 -12.81 -6.09
C ALA A 101 0.07 -13.51 -4.81
N GLU A 102 0.22 -14.84 -4.74
CA GLU A 102 -0.21 -15.57 -3.56
C GLU A 102 0.59 -15.22 -2.31
N PRO A 103 1.93 -15.22 -2.35
CA PRO A 103 2.67 -14.78 -1.17
C PRO A 103 2.42 -13.31 -0.83
N PHE A 104 2.15 -12.47 -1.83
CA PHE A 104 1.83 -11.07 -1.55
C PHE A 104 0.49 -10.95 -0.81
N LYS A 105 -0.51 -11.73 -1.22
CA LYS A 105 -1.80 -11.73 -0.52
C LYS A 105 -1.65 -12.12 0.94
N LYS A 106 -0.83 -13.11 1.23
CA LYS A 106 -0.59 -13.53 2.61
C LYS A 106 0.10 -12.44 3.41
N TRP A 107 1.09 -11.80 2.80
CA TRP A 107 1.78 -10.68 3.41
C TRP A 107 0.82 -9.53 3.68
N LEU A 108 -0.03 -9.22 2.70
CA LEU A 108 -0.98 -8.13 2.82
C LEU A 108 -2.01 -8.38 3.91
N ALA A 109 -2.47 -9.62 4.03
CA ALA A 109 -3.42 -9.96 5.09
C ALA A 109 -2.81 -9.72 6.47
N LYS A 110 -1.49 -9.87 6.57
CA LYS A 110 -0.80 -9.64 7.83
C LYS A 110 -0.61 -8.14 8.09
N VAL A 111 -0.03 -7.41 7.13
CA VAL A 111 0.35 -6.02 7.37
C VAL A 111 -0.81 -5.05 7.17
N GLY A 112 -1.80 -5.42 6.36
CA GLY A 112 -2.92 -4.54 6.08
C GLY A 112 -3.83 -4.34 7.27
N TYR A 113 -3.80 -5.25 8.22
CA TYR A 113 -4.62 -5.18 9.41
C TYR A 113 -3.79 -5.04 10.68
N GLU A 114 -2.57 -4.52 10.55
CA GLU A 114 -1.76 -4.22 11.74
C GLU A 114 -2.49 -3.26 12.65
N ARG A 115 -2.26 -3.45 13.94
CA ARG A 115 -2.88 -2.59 14.94
C ARG A 115 -2.25 -1.21 14.87
N ILE A 116 -3.08 -0.23 14.55
CA ILE A 116 -2.61 1.13 14.37
C ILE A 116 -2.03 1.69 15.65
N GLN A 117 -2.60 1.36 16.79
CA GLN A 117 -2.14 1.86 18.07
C GLN A 117 -0.71 1.46 18.37
N GLU A 118 -0.34 0.25 17.99
CA GLU A 118 1.03 -0.22 18.22
C GLU A 118 2.03 0.57 17.37
N ILE A 119 1.59 1.00 16.21
CA ILE A 119 2.46 1.75 15.32
C ILE A 119 2.58 3.20 15.77
N GLU A 120 1.46 3.80 16.20
CA GLU A 120 1.46 5.20 16.59
C GLU A 120 2.08 5.42 17.96
N ASP A 121 1.97 4.44 18.84
CA ASP A 121 2.49 4.55 20.20
C ASP A 121 3.05 3.21 20.66
N PRO A 122 4.29 2.92 20.30
CA PRO A 122 4.90 1.64 20.68
C PRO A 122 4.95 1.40 22.19
N GLU A 123 4.99 2.45 23.00
CA GLU A 123 5.03 2.27 24.44
C GLU A 123 3.72 1.73 24.99
N ILE A 124 2.62 2.12 24.39
CA ILE A 124 1.34 1.55 24.77
C ILE A 124 1.31 0.06 24.43
N ALA A 125 1.82 -0.30 23.27
CA ALA A 125 1.86 -1.71 22.87
C ALA A 125 2.72 -2.52 23.84
N ILE A 126 3.84 -1.98 24.24
CA ILE A 126 4.73 -2.65 25.20
C ILE A 126 4.03 -2.83 26.54
N ALA A 127 3.33 -1.81 27.00
CA ALA A 127 2.65 -1.85 28.29
C ALA A 127 1.51 -2.86 28.29
N ILE A 128 0.85 -3.05 27.16
CA ILE A 128 -0.27 -3.96 27.05
C ILE A 128 0.17 -5.39 26.88
N THR A 129 1.31 -5.60 26.24
CA THR A 129 1.80 -6.93 25.92
C THR A 129 2.09 -7.70 27.20
N PRO A 130 1.46 -8.84 27.41
CA PRO A 130 1.76 -9.63 28.60
C PRO A 130 3.17 -10.20 28.51
N SER A 131 3.80 -10.22 29.62
CA SER A 131 5.15 -10.75 29.70
C SER A 131 5.15 -12.26 29.65
#